data_3d34dcc83658dd33f410970866b43390
#
_entry.id   3d34dcc83658dd33f410970866b43390
#
_cell.length_a   1.000
_cell.length_b   1.000
_cell.length_c   1.000
_cell.angle_alpha   90.00
_cell.angle_beta   90.00
_cell.angle_gamma   90.00
#
_symmetry.space_group_name_H-M   'P 1'
#
loop_
_entity.id
_entity.type
_entity.pdbx_description
1 polymer ?
#
loop_
_entity_poly.entity_id
_entity_poly.type
_entity_poly.pdbx_seq_one_letter_code
_entity_poly.pdbx_strand_id
1 'polypeptide(L)'
;MLEALQKLADDISTLAIEVIAMEWRAQGHELTGSAVKQMETFVKFEINTLIIEGLVPDYMAINNQGVPANKIPYYPGSGRKTSKYIDGLIEYAKKRMGKSDKEAKSVAFAIASKHKKEGMPTKNSVTKHSKTGRRTGFIEIALEKNNQKFIELIEASIRFSVEATIESFYKSILNR
;
A
#
# COMPACT_ATOMS: atom_id res chain seq x y z
N MET A 1 -15.87 -0.24 27.19
CA MET A 1 -16.26 0.35 25.90
C MET A 1 -15.06 0.94 25.16
N LEU A 2 -14.29 1.86 25.73
CA LEU A 2 -13.12 2.46 25.03
C LEU A 2 -12.06 1.43 24.63
N GLU A 3 -11.73 0.48 25.48
CA GLU A 3 -10.78 -0.60 25.18
C GLU A 3 -11.24 -1.50 24.03
N ALA A 4 -12.54 -1.79 23.93
CA ALA A 4 -13.08 -2.58 22.82
C ALA A 4 -13.00 -1.82 21.49
N LEU A 5 -13.25 -0.51 21.48
CA LEU A 5 -13.09 0.32 20.30
C LEU A 5 -11.62 0.45 19.90
N GLN A 6 -10.70 0.58 20.86
CA GLN A 6 -9.27 0.61 20.58
C GLN A 6 -8.83 -0.72 19.95
N LYS A 7 -9.23 -1.83 20.54
CA LYS A 7 -8.93 -3.15 19.97
C LYS A 7 -9.47 -3.31 18.55
N LEU A 8 -10.71 -2.89 18.29
CA LEU A 8 -11.28 -2.91 16.94
C LEU A 8 -10.45 -2.07 15.97
N ALA A 9 -10.04 -0.86 16.38
CA ALA A 9 -9.22 0.01 15.56
C ALA A 9 -7.86 -0.63 15.22
N ASP A 10 -7.22 -1.27 16.18
CA ASP A 10 -5.95 -1.98 16.00
C ASP A 10 -6.10 -3.19 15.06
N ASP A 11 -7.18 -3.97 15.22
CA ASP A 11 -7.48 -5.13 14.38
C ASP A 11 -7.75 -4.69 12.92
N ILE A 12 -8.53 -3.62 12.70
CA ILE A 12 -8.79 -3.05 11.35
C ILE A 12 -7.50 -2.51 10.75
N SER A 13 -6.70 -1.78 11.52
CA SER A 13 -5.41 -1.22 11.09
C SER A 13 -4.45 -2.32 10.63
N THR A 14 -4.35 -3.38 11.42
CA THR A 14 -3.53 -4.55 11.10
C THR A 14 -4.00 -5.20 9.79
N LEU A 15 -5.29 -5.48 9.69
CA LEU A 15 -5.86 -6.08 8.48
C LEU A 15 -5.62 -5.20 7.24
N ALA A 16 -5.79 -3.87 7.36
CA ALA A 16 -5.58 -2.96 6.24
C ALA A 16 -4.13 -3.02 5.72
N ILE A 17 -3.14 -2.97 6.62
CA ILE A 17 -1.73 -3.09 6.25
C ILE A 17 -1.45 -4.44 5.59
N GLU A 18 -1.97 -5.53 6.16
CA GLU A 18 -1.76 -6.89 5.61
C GLU A 18 -2.31 -7.04 4.20
N VAL A 19 -3.57 -6.65 3.96
CA VAL A 19 -4.20 -6.84 2.64
C VAL A 19 -3.55 -5.95 1.58
N ILE A 20 -3.16 -4.71 1.93
CA ILE A 20 -2.43 -3.81 1.03
C ILE A 20 -1.04 -4.40 0.72
N ALA A 21 -0.34 -4.93 1.71
CA ALA A 21 0.96 -5.58 1.52
C ALA A 21 0.85 -6.81 0.61
N MET A 22 -0.19 -7.61 0.77
CA MET A 22 -0.45 -8.77 -0.10
C MET A 22 -0.67 -8.37 -1.56
N GLU A 23 -1.51 -7.37 -1.81
CA GLU A 23 -1.79 -6.90 -3.18
C GLU A 23 -0.55 -6.21 -3.79
N TRP A 24 0.21 -5.42 -3.00
CA TRP A 24 1.49 -4.84 -3.38
C TRP A 24 2.47 -5.90 -3.90
N ARG A 25 2.61 -7.00 -3.17
CA ARG A 25 3.45 -8.14 -3.57
C ARG A 25 2.91 -8.86 -4.80
N ALA A 26 1.59 -9.08 -4.85
CA ALA A 26 0.94 -9.75 -5.97
C ALA A 26 1.09 -8.96 -7.28
N GLN A 27 1.11 -7.63 -7.20
CA GLN A 27 1.40 -6.74 -8.33
C GLN A 27 2.90 -6.63 -8.65
N GLY A 28 3.77 -7.32 -7.92
CA GLY A 28 5.21 -7.40 -8.20
C GLY A 28 6.00 -6.13 -7.87
N HIS A 29 5.54 -5.33 -6.93
CA HIS A 29 6.21 -4.09 -6.52
C HIS A 29 7.31 -4.31 -5.48
N GLU A 30 7.22 -5.38 -4.69
CA GLU A 30 8.16 -5.60 -3.59
C GLU A 30 9.58 -5.85 -4.10
N LEU A 31 10.55 -5.11 -3.55
CA LEU A 31 11.95 -5.26 -3.86
C LEU A 31 12.77 -5.62 -2.61
N THR A 32 12.59 -4.92 -1.49
CA THR A 32 13.36 -5.07 -0.27
C THR A 32 12.52 -5.31 0.98
N GLY A 33 11.20 -5.30 0.86
CA GLY A 33 10.28 -5.38 2.00
C GLY A 33 10.19 -4.10 2.83
N SER A 34 10.96 -3.06 2.50
CA SER A 34 10.97 -1.80 3.26
C SER A 34 9.68 -1.00 3.13
N ALA A 35 8.98 -1.14 2.00
CA ALA A 35 7.73 -0.42 1.75
C ALA A 35 6.67 -0.71 2.82
N VAL A 36 6.43 -1.99 3.07
CA VAL A 36 5.42 -2.46 4.02
C VAL A 36 5.76 -2.03 5.45
N LYS A 37 7.04 -2.01 5.81
CA LYS A 37 7.50 -1.58 7.14
C LYS A 37 7.32 -0.08 7.41
N GLN A 38 7.10 0.71 6.38
CA GLN A 38 6.89 2.16 6.46
C GLN A 38 5.41 2.55 6.32
N MET A 39 4.51 1.57 6.23
CA MET A 39 3.08 1.84 6.31
C MET A 39 2.70 2.08 7.76
N GLU A 40 1.93 3.12 7.99
CA GLU A 40 1.45 3.52 9.31
C GLU A 40 -0.06 3.73 9.26
N THR A 41 -0.72 3.58 10.42
CA THR A 41 -2.13 3.89 10.58
C THR A 41 -2.32 4.82 11.76
N PHE A 42 -3.26 5.73 11.63
CA PHE A 42 -3.65 6.68 12.67
C PHE A 42 -5.12 6.52 12.97
N VAL A 43 -5.45 6.43 14.24
CA VAL A 43 -6.82 6.25 14.70
C VAL A 43 -7.30 7.52 15.36
N LYS A 44 -8.47 8.01 14.94
CA LYS A 44 -9.16 9.15 15.54
C LYS A 44 -10.55 8.73 15.97
N PHE A 45 -10.90 9.04 17.21
CA PHE A 45 -12.25 8.84 17.72
C PHE A 45 -12.98 10.18 17.77
N GLU A 46 -14.07 10.27 17.03
CA GLU A 46 -15.03 11.37 17.11
C GLU A 46 -16.31 10.87 17.79
N ILE A 47 -17.25 11.77 18.08
CA ILE A 47 -18.45 11.46 18.91
C ILE A 47 -19.19 10.19 18.44
N ASN A 48 -19.37 10.01 17.16
CA ASN A 48 -20.08 8.86 16.56
C ASN A 48 -19.30 8.19 15.41
N THR A 49 -18.01 8.46 15.32
CA THR A 49 -17.22 8.02 14.15
C THR A 49 -15.84 7.57 14.59
N LEU A 50 -15.46 6.37 14.13
CA LEU A 50 -14.09 5.88 14.18
C LEU A 50 -13.45 6.14 12.81
N ILE A 51 -12.39 6.94 12.78
CA ILE A 51 -11.64 7.24 11.57
C ILE A 51 -10.30 6.53 11.66
N ILE A 52 -9.98 5.73 10.66
CA ILE A 52 -8.67 5.07 10.52
C ILE A 52 -8.03 5.60 9.23
N GLU A 53 -6.96 6.37 9.41
CA GLU A 53 -6.18 6.92 8.29
C GLU A 53 -4.94 6.06 8.06
N GLY A 54 -4.68 5.71 6.81
CA GLY A 54 -3.45 5.01 6.41
C GLY A 54 -2.45 5.97 5.78
N LEU A 55 -1.20 5.89 6.21
CA LEU A 55 -0.08 6.57 5.58
C LEU A 55 0.81 5.56 4.86
N VAL A 56 1.10 5.83 3.61
CA VAL A 56 2.02 5.02 2.79
C VAL A 56 3.16 5.89 2.28
N PRO A 57 4.37 5.36 2.08
CA PRO A 57 5.46 6.11 1.47
C PRO A 57 5.08 6.68 0.10
N ASP A 58 5.60 7.87 -0.23
CA ASP A 58 5.29 8.58 -1.48
C ASP A 58 5.46 7.71 -2.73
N TYR A 59 6.49 6.88 -2.77
CA TYR A 59 6.71 6.00 -3.92
C TYR A 59 5.66 4.90 -4.05
N MET A 60 5.02 4.47 -2.95
CA MET A 60 3.86 3.58 -3.00
C MET A 60 2.65 4.30 -3.57
N ALA A 61 2.37 5.52 -3.11
CA ALA A 61 1.29 6.34 -3.64
C ALA A 61 1.46 6.60 -5.15
N ILE A 62 2.69 6.93 -5.59
CA ILE A 62 3.03 7.11 -7.00
C ILE A 62 2.79 5.81 -7.79
N ASN A 63 3.20 4.65 -7.26
CA ASN A 63 2.96 3.37 -7.92
C ASN A 63 1.48 3.00 -7.94
N ASN A 64 0.73 3.35 -6.90
CA ASN A 64 -0.71 3.10 -6.85
C ASN A 64 -1.47 3.85 -7.95
N GLN A 65 -1.13 5.12 -8.14
CA GLN A 65 -1.75 5.97 -9.16
C GLN A 65 -1.19 5.73 -10.57
N GLY A 66 0.06 5.28 -10.66
CA GLY A 66 0.81 5.29 -11.90
C GLY A 66 1.26 6.70 -12.31
N VAL A 67 2.08 6.78 -13.34
CA VAL A 67 2.57 8.06 -13.88
C VAL A 67 2.36 8.10 -15.39
N PRO A 68 1.55 9.00 -15.93
CA PRO A 68 1.36 9.12 -17.36
C PRO A 68 2.66 9.58 -18.06
N ALA A 69 2.83 9.19 -19.31
CA ALA A 69 4.05 9.40 -20.09
C ALA A 69 4.52 10.88 -20.13
N ASN A 70 3.58 11.82 -20.22
CA ASN A 70 3.89 13.25 -20.24
C ASN A 70 4.47 13.79 -18.91
N LYS A 71 4.15 13.14 -17.78
CA LYS A 71 4.65 13.51 -16.45
C LYS A 71 5.97 12.81 -16.05
N ILE A 72 6.47 11.89 -16.88
CA ILE A 72 7.77 11.25 -16.61
C ILE A 72 8.89 12.29 -16.69
N PRO A 73 9.71 12.47 -15.64
CA PRO A 73 10.74 13.51 -15.55
C PRO A 73 12.02 13.09 -16.28
N TYR A 74 11.88 12.69 -17.54
CA TYR A 74 12.97 12.30 -18.41
C TYR A 74 12.84 12.99 -19.78
N TYR A 75 13.93 13.63 -20.21
CA TYR A 75 14.01 14.36 -21.48
C TYR A 75 15.21 13.83 -22.27
N PRO A 76 15.00 12.95 -23.27
CA PRO A 76 16.07 12.45 -24.12
C PRO A 76 16.83 13.61 -24.79
N GLY A 77 18.16 13.53 -24.82
CA GLY A 77 18.98 14.56 -25.47
C GLY A 77 19.22 15.83 -24.64
N SER A 78 18.70 15.95 -23.42
CA SER A 78 18.89 17.14 -22.57
C SER A 78 20.32 17.36 -22.06
N GLY A 79 21.23 16.43 -22.30
CA GLY A 79 22.62 16.48 -21.78
C GLY A 79 22.77 16.26 -20.28
N ARG A 80 21.67 16.16 -19.54
CA ARG A 80 21.71 15.90 -18.09
C ARG A 80 22.19 14.48 -17.80
N LYS A 81 23.24 14.35 -17.02
CA LYS A 81 23.88 13.05 -16.74
C LYS A 81 23.13 12.22 -15.70
N THR A 82 22.47 12.85 -14.74
CA THR A 82 21.72 12.19 -13.67
C THR A 82 20.53 13.03 -13.20
N SER A 83 19.59 12.39 -12.50
CA SER A 83 18.49 13.00 -11.76
C SER A 83 18.06 12.00 -10.70
N LYS A 84 17.38 12.43 -9.63
CA LYS A 84 16.82 11.52 -8.61
C LYS A 84 16.04 10.36 -9.23
N TYR A 85 15.31 10.61 -10.30
CA TYR A 85 14.57 9.59 -11.03
C TYR A 85 15.50 8.58 -11.72
N ILE A 86 16.53 9.03 -12.42
CA ILE A 86 17.51 8.13 -13.07
C ILE A 86 18.32 7.37 -12.02
N ASP A 87 18.73 8.03 -10.94
CA ASP A 87 19.49 7.40 -9.86
C ASP A 87 18.65 6.27 -9.20
N GLY A 88 17.35 6.48 -8.98
CA GLY A 88 16.45 5.44 -8.52
C GLY A 88 16.33 4.25 -9.48
N LEU A 89 16.34 4.49 -10.79
CA LEU A 89 16.34 3.42 -11.79
C LEU A 89 17.67 2.66 -11.84
N ILE A 90 18.80 3.35 -11.61
CA ILE A 90 20.12 2.70 -11.50
C ILE A 90 20.14 1.75 -10.29
N GLU A 91 19.69 2.23 -9.13
CA GLU A 91 19.58 1.39 -7.94
C GLU A 91 18.62 0.19 -8.14
N TYR A 92 17.49 0.41 -8.80
CA TYR A 92 16.59 -0.67 -9.18
C TYR A 92 17.27 -1.71 -10.07
N ALA A 93 18.03 -1.28 -11.09
CA ALA A 93 18.73 -2.19 -11.99
C ALA A 93 19.80 -3.01 -11.27
N LYS A 94 20.54 -2.39 -10.32
CA LYS A 94 21.49 -3.09 -9.46
C LYS A 94 20.82 -4.13 -8.59
N LYS A 95 19.82 -3.73 -7.80
CA LYS A 95 19.17 -4.58 -6.80
C LYS A 95 18.31 -5.69 -7.41
N ARG A 96 17.56 -5.39 -8.46
CA ARG A 96 16.61 -6.34 -9.05
C ARG A 96 17.19 -7.18 -10.17
N MET A 97 18.16 -6.64 -10.92
CA MET A 97 18.70 -7.28 -12.11
C MET A 97 20.16 -7.70 -11.94
N GLY A 98 20.80 -7.44 -10.79
CA GLY A 98 22.18 -7.79 -10.51
C GLY A 98 23.19 -7.09 -11.45
N LYS A 99 22.85 -5.89 -11.96
CA LYS A 99 23.67 -5.19 -12.95
C LYS A 99 24.85 -4.47 -12.32
N SER A 100 26.01 -4.52 -12.99
CA SER A 100 27.16 -3.68 -12.66
C SER A 100 26.83 -2.19 -12.86
N ASP A 101 27.63 -1.30 -12.30
CA ASP A 101 27.38 0.15 -12.36
C ASP A 101 27.23 0.69 -13.78
N LYS A 102 28.06 0.22 -14.69
CA LYS A 102 28.01 0.63 -16.13
C LYS A 102 26.74 0.11 -16.80
N GLU A 103 26.41 -1.16 -16.60
CA GLU A 103 25.21 -1.77 -17.15
C GLU A 103 23.94 -1.19 -16.55
N ALA A 104 23.90 -0.98 -15.22
CA ALA A 104 22.77 -0.42 -14.52
C ALA A 104 22.40 0.97 -15.05
N LYS A 105 23.41 1.80 -15.37
CA LYS A 105 23.20 3.10 -15.98
C LYS A 105 22.54 2.98 -17.37
N SER A 106 23.04 2.09 -18.23
CA SER A 106 22.46 1.85 -19.55
C SER A 106 21.02 1.36 -19.45
N VAL A 107 20.77 0.40 -18.56
CA VAL A 107 19.41 -0.15 -18.31
C VAL A 107 18.48 0.94 -17.76
N ALA A 108 18.95 1.80 -16.85
CA ALA A 108 18.14 2.89 -16.30
C ALA A 108 17.66 3.86 -17.40
N PHE A 109 18.53 4.25 -18.32
CA PHE A 109 18.14 5.11 -19.46
C PHE A 109 17.18 4.41 -20.42
N ALA A 110 17.35 3.11 -20.67
CA ALA A 110 16.42 2.33 -21.47
C ALA A 110 15.02 2.27 -20.82
N ILE A 111 14.96 2.03 -19.51
CA ILE A 111 13.72 2.04 -18.73
C ILE A 111 13.09 3.44 -18.78
N ALA A 112 13.87 4.51 -18.55
CA ALA A 112 13.37 5.88 -18.57
C ALA A 112 12.79 6.26 -19.95
N SER A 113 13.43 5.85 -21.03
CA SER A 113 12.94 6.03 -22.40
C SER A 113 11.61 5.31 -22.63
N LYS A 114 11.48 4.11 -22.09
CA LYS A 114 10.23 3.33 -22.17
C LYS A 114 9.12 3.99 -21.34
N HIS A 115 9.42 4.43 -20.12
CA HIS A 115 8.48 5.17 -19.29
C HIS A 115 8.02 6.47 -19.97
N LYS A 116 8.93 7.19 -20.65
CA LYS A 116 8.58 8.40 -21.37
C LYS A 116 7.62 8.16 -22.56
N LYS A 117 7.64 6.96 -23.14
CA LYS A 117 6.74 6.56 -24.24
C LYS A 117 5.40 6.02 -23.72
N GLU A 118 5.40 5.22 -22.66
CA GLU A 118 4.23 4.44 -22.24
C GLU A 118 3.64 4.88 -20.91
N GLY A 119 4.37 5.66 -20.12
CA GLY A 119 4.05 5.90 -18.71
C GLY A 119 4.60 4.79 -17.80
N MET A 120 4.23 4.85 -16.55
CA MET A 120 4.57 3.87 -15.52
C MET A 120 3.30 3.43 -14.79
N PRO A 121 3.00 2.13 -14.72
CA PRO A 121 3.77 0.99 -15.23
C PRO A 121 3.71 0.84 -16.77
N THR A 122 4.75 0.25 -17.35
CA THR A 122 4.74 -0.12 -18.78
C THR A 122 3.98 -1.42 -19.01
N LYS A 123 3.44 -1.64 -20.22
CA LYS A 123 2.74 -2.89 -20.57
C LYS A 123 3.60 -4.13 -20.30
N ASN A 124 4.87 -4.09 -20.70
CA ASN A 124 5.80 -5.20 -20.49
C ASN A 124 6.07 -5.46 -19.00
N SER A 125 6.12 -4.42 -18.16
CA SER A 125 6.32 -4.59 -16.73
C SER A 125 5.11 -5.24 -16.03
N VAL A 126 3.90 -4.96 -16.50
CA VAL A 126 2.68 -5.62 -16.01
C VAL A 126 2.74 -7.11 -16.32
N THR A 127 2.96 -7.49 -17.58
CA THR A 127 3.02 -8.89 -17.99
C THR A 127 4.12 -9.67 -17.27
N LYS A 128 5.28 -9.05 -17.05
CA LYS A 128 6.47 -9.75 -16.53
C LYS A 128 6.48 -9.89 -15.01
N HIS A 129 5.89 -8.95 -14.29
CA HIS A 129 6.08 -8.85 -12.83
C HIS A 129 4.79 -8.98 -12.03
N SER A 130 3.63 -8.73 -12.62
CA SER A 130 2.36 -8.81 -11.92
C SER A 130 1.74 -10.20 -12.05
N LYS A 131 1.27 -10.74 -10.93
CA LYS A 131 0.44 -11.97 -10.90
C LYS A 131 -1.05 -11.67 -11.11
N THR A 132 -1.45 -10.41 -10.95
CA THR A 132 -2.86 -9.98 -11.03
C THR A 132 -3.21 -9.32 -12.36
N GLY A 133 -2.23 -9.16 -13.27
CA GLY A 133 -2.42 -8.44 -14.54
C GLY A 133 -2.51 -6.92 -14.39
N ARG A 134 -2.26 -6.38 -13.18
CA ARG A 134 -2.25 -4.94 -12.86
C ARG A 134 -1.02 -4.57 -12.06
N ARG A 135 -0.64 -3.29 -12.11
CA ARG A 135 0.43 -2.72 -11.29
C ARG A 135 0.06 -1.32 -10.78
N THR A 136 -1.23 -1.05 -10.66
CA THR A 136 -1.80 0.19 -10.11
C THR A 136 -3.07 -0.13 -9.33
N GLY A 137 -3.54 0.79 -8.51
CA GLY A 137 -4.78 0.62 -7.75
C GLY A 137 -4.70 -0.47 -6.68
N PHE A 138 -3.51 -0.79 -6.20
CA PHE A 138 -3.34 -1.91 -5.25
C PHE A 138 -3.98 -1.61 -3.89
N ILE A 139 -4.07 -0.35 -3.47
CA ILE A 139 -4.71 0.03 -2.21
C ILE A 139 -6.22 -0.22 -2.32
N GLU A 140 -6.85 0.38 -3.33
CA GLU A 140 -8.29 0.28 -3.56
C GLU A 140 -8.72 -1.17 -3.79
N ILE A 141 -7.97 -1.90 -4.62
CA ILE A 141 -8.22 -3.31 -4.91
C ILE A 141 -8.10 -4.17 -3.65
N ALA A 142 -7.09 -3.92 -2.81
CA ALA A 142 -6.89 -4.67 -1.58
C ALA A 142 -8.04 -4.49 -0.60
N LEU A 143 -8.47 -3.24 -0.41
CA LEU A 143 -9.58 -2.90 0.49
C LEU A 143 -10.91 -3.45 -0.03
N GLU A 144 -11.19 -3.29 -1.33
CA GLU A 144 -12.42 -3.79 -1.96
C GLU A 144 -12.54 -5.32 -1.88
N LYS A 145 -11.48 -6.04 -2.25
CA LYS A 145 -11.45 -7.52 -2.19
C LYS A 145 -11.63 -8.07 -0.79
N ASN A 146 -11.26 -7.32 0.24
CA ASN A 146 -11.33 -7.76 1.63
C ASN A 146 -12.40 -7.03 2.45
N ASN A 147 -13.29 -6.29 1.79
CA ASN A 147 -14.34 -5.51 2.48
C ASN A 147 -15.17 -6.37 3.45
N GLN A 148 -15.50 -7.60 3.07
CA GLN A 148 -16.25 -8.52 3.92
C GLN A 148 -15.52 -8.83 5.24
N LYS A 149 -14.19 -8.97 5.23
CA LYS A 149 -13.41 -9.19 6.46
C LYS A 149 -13.45 -7.99 7.40
N PHE A 150 -13.45 -6.78 6.87
CA PHE A 150 -13.62 -5.57 7.67
C PHE A 150 -15.00 -5.51 8.33
N ILE A 151 -16.05 -5.87 7.57
CA ILE A 151 -17.42 -5.94 8.09
C ILE A 151 -17.49 -6.98 9.21
N GLU A 152 -16.94 -8.17 9.04
CA GLU A 152 -16.93 -9.24 10.04
C GLU A 152 -16.21 -8.82 11.34
N LEU A 153 -15.10 -8.09 11.25
CA LEU A 153 -14.41 -7.53 12.43
C LEU A 153 -15.30 -6.53 13.18
N ILE A 154 -15.96 -5.64 12.45
CA ILE A 154 -16.86 -4.64 13.04
C ILE A 154 -18.04 -5.33 13.72
N GLU A 155 -18.70 -6.26 13.05
CA GLU A 155 -19.84 -7.01 13.58
C GLU A 155 -19.47 -7.81 14.85
N ALA A 156 -18.32 -8.49 14.83
CA ALA A 156 -17.83 -9.24 15.98
C ALA A 156 -17.56 -8.32 17.19
N SER A 157 -16.96 -7.15 16.96
CA SER A 157 -16.71 -6.18 18.04
C SER A 157 -18.00 -5.58 18.61
N ILE A 158 -18.97 -5.25 17.76
CA ILE A 158 -20.29 -4.77 18.20
C ILE A 158 -20.99 -5.84 19.04
N ARG A 159 -21.04 -7.08 18.56
CA ARG A 159 -21.66 -8.21 19.28
C ARG A 159 -21.03 -8.38 20.65
N PHE A 160 -19.70 -8.44 20.74
CA PHE A 160 -18.96 -8.55 21.99
C PHE A 160 -19.29 -7.41 22.96
N SER A 161 -19.35 -6.17 22.47
CA SER A 161 -19.65 -4.99 23.29
C SER A 161 -21.09 -5.01 23.82
N VAL A 162 -22.04 -5.47 23.03
CA VAL A 162 -23.45 -5.62 23.44
C VAL A 162 -23.58 -6.72 24.50
N GLU A 163 -22.99 -7.89 24.28
CA GLU A 163 -23.01 -9.00 25.23
C GLU A 163 -22.41 -8.60 26.58
N ALA A 164 -21.24 -7.96 26.58
CA ALA A 164 -20.58 -7.46 27.80
C ALA A 164 -21.45 -6.42 28.55
N THR A 165 -22.14 -5.55 27.81
CA THR A 165 -23.05 -4.57 28.39
C THR A 165 -24.26 -5.23 29.08
N ILE A 166 -24.88 -6.20 28.40
CA ILE A 166 -26.01 -6.98 28.94
C ILE A 166 -25.57 -7.73 30.18
N GLU A 167 -24.43 -8.41 30.14
CA GLU A 167 -23.92 -9.16 31.29
C GLU A 167 -23.65 -8.25 32.51
N SER A 168 -23.03 -7.09 32.27
CA SER A 168 -22.80 -6.10 33.30
C SER A 168 -24.10 -5.58 33.92
N PHE A 169 -25.10 -5.36 33.09
CA PHE A 169 -26.43 -4.94 33.56
C PHE A 169 -27.11 -6.02 34.42
N TYR A 170 -27.10 -7.29 34.01
CA TYR A 170 -27.64 -8.40 34.81
C TYR A 170 -26.91 -8.53 36.14
N LYS A 171 -25.58 -8.47 36.15
CA LYS A 171 -24.80 -8.50 37.44
C LYS A 171 -25.16 -7.34 38.36
N SER A 172 -25.44 -6.16 37.82
CA SER A 172 -25.84 -5.00 38.62
C SER A 172 -27.23 -5.14 39.29
N ILE A 173 -28.13 -5.92 38.66
CA ILE A 173 -29.46 -6.21 39.22
C ILE A 173 -29.38 -7.28 40.30
N LEU A 174 -28.60 -8.33 40.08
CA LEU A 174 -28.49 -9.46 41.00
C LEU A 174 -27.74 -9.14 42.31
N ASN A 175 -26.89 -8.10 42.29
CA ASN A 175 -26.11 -7.65 43.45
C ASN A 175 -26.78 -6.52 44.24
N ARG A 176 -28.05 -6.23 43.97
CA ARG A 176 -28.91 -5.35 44.77
C ARG A 176 -29.85 -6.14 45.65
#